data_27c961d2ef22ed851781aa3a7f6950fb
#
_entry.id   27c961d2ef22ed851781aa3a7f6950fb
#
_cell.length_a   1.000
_cell.length_b   1.000
_cell.length_c   1.000
_cell.angle_alpha   90.00
_cell.angle_beta   90.00
_cell.angle_gamma   90.00
#
_symmetry.space_group_name_H-M   'P 1'
#
loop_
_entity.id
_entity.type
_entity.pdbx_description
1 polymer ?
#
loop_
_entity_poly.entity_id
_entity_poly.type
_entity_poly.pdbx_seq_one_letter_code
_entity_poly.pdbx_strand_id
1 'polypeptide(L)'
;MTTSPTQLVRLDLLMDRSRGSPRIIVGLIDGPVALDHPDLADSNISVTGKGDALCSLSSSAACQHGTFVAGILAARRGSTAPSICPGCTLLLRPIFPETSATNGQMPTATPQELAAAIHEVVVAGARVINLSAALLHPTAQGVEQLQQALNLAAARGAITIAAAGNQGVLGSSVITRHSWVIPVAGCGLNGQPLSESNFGNSIGRRGFRAPADGVTSLGSDGQPRRFAGTSAAAPFVTGTIALMWSLFPSATSLQIKSALLYAGGSRRNAVIPPLLDAEAAYQAMNRS
;
A
#
# COMPACT_ATOMS: atom_id res chain seq x y z
N MET A 1 23.12 -14.83 6.24
CA MET A 1 22.47 -13.57 6.64
C MET A 1 21.08 -13.56 6.05
N THR A 2 20.05 -13.37 6.85
CA THR A 2 18.66 -13.27 6.34
C THR A 2 18.46 -11.87 5.73
N THR A 3 18.10 -11.82 4.47
CA THR A 3 17.78 -10.58 3.76
C THR A 3 16.57 -9.90 4.42
N SER A 4 16.67 -8.62 4.78
CA SER A 4 15.51 -7.87 5.31
C SER A 4 14.49 -7.59 4.20
N PRO A 5 13.21 -7.35 4.56
CA PRO A 5 12.19 -6.99 3.56
C PRO A 5 12.57 -5.79 2.68
N THR A 6 13.20 -4.76 3.25
CA THR A 6 13.64 -3.56 2.53
C THR A 6 14.84 -3.83 1.62
N GLN A 7 15.78 -4.66 2.07
CA GLN A 7 16.94 -5.08 1.26
C GLN A 7 16.52 -5.89 0.03
N LEU A 8 15.54 -6.79 0.19
CA LEU A 8 15.06 -7.61 -0.93
C LEU A 8 14.61 -6.78 -2.13
N VAL A 9 13.98 -5.65 -1.88
CA VAL A 9 13.47 -4.74 -2.92
C VAL A 9 14.34 -3.50 -3.12
N ARG A 10 15.57 -3.49 -2.55
CA ARG A 10 16.56 -2.41 -2.61
C ARG A 10 16.01 -1.05 -2.18
N LEU A 11 15.07 -1.08 -1.25
CA LEU A 11 14.39 0.11 -0.74
C LEU A 11 15.20 0.82 0.36
N ASP A 12 16.05 0.11 1.08
CA ASP A 12 16.99 0.65 2.06
C ASP A 12 17.86 1.76 1.46
N LEU A 13 18.38 1.57 0.24
CA LEU A 13 19.18 2.58 -0.47
C LEU A 13 18.39 3.89 -0.71
N LEU A 14 17.09 3.78 -0.96
CA LEU A 14 16.23 4.95 -1.15
C LEU A 14 15.86 5.58 0.21
N MET A 15 15.67 4.76 1.23
CA MET A 15 15.41 5.19 2.60
C MET A 15 16.60 5.94 3.21
N ASP A 16 17.83 5.60 2.84
CA ASP A 16 19.03 6.33 3.26
C ASP A 16 19.09 7.74 2.68
N ARG A 17 18.53 7.96 1.48
CA ARG A 17 18.48 9.27 0.81
C ARG A 17 17.35 10.16 1.31
N SER A 18 16.25 9.57 1.81
CA SER A 18 15.06 10.34 2.23
C SER A 18 14.27 9.63 3.33
N ARG A 19 13.70 10.44 4.21
CA ARG A 19 12.67 9.99 5.16
C ARG A 19 11.25 10.27 4.66
N GLY A 20 11.10 10.85 3.46
CA GLY A 20 9.86 11.41 2.96
C GLY A 20 9.75 12.93 3.20
N SER A 21 8.68 13.53 2.70
CA SER A 21 8.35 14.94 2.86
C SER A 21 6.90 15.11 3.31
N PRO A 22 6.60 16.01 4.25
CA PRO A 22 5.22 16.24 4.70
C PRO A 22 4.30 16.78 3.59
N ARG A 23 4.86 17.28 2.50
CA ARG A 23 4.12 17.66 1.29
C ARG A 23 3.63 16.47 0.46
N ILE A 24 4.15 15.29 0.72
CA ILE A 24 3.68 14.06 0.08
C ILE A 24 2.66 13.40 0.99
N ILE A 25 1.40 13.50 0.59
CA ILE A 25 0.27 12.92 1.32
C ILE A 25 0.04 11.50 0.79
N VAL A 26 0.16 10.52 1.68
CA VAL A 26 -0.13 9.11 1.43
C VAL A 26 -1.49 8.78 2.03
N GLY A 27 -2.50 8.57 1.20
CA GLY A 27 -3.82 8.11 1.65
C GLY A 27 -3.77 6.61 2.00
N LEU A 28 -4.03 6.26 3.24
CA LEU A 28 -4.14 4.88 3.71
C LEU A 28 -5.62 4.53 3.87
N ILE A 29 -6.12 3.70 2.95
CA ILE A 29 -7.48 3.14 2.99
C ILE A 29 -7.38 1.72 3.56
N ASP A 30 -7.71 1.58 4.85
CA ASP A 30 -7.48 0.37 5.64
C ASP A 30 -8.44 0.33 6.86
N GLY A 31 -8.08 -0.38 7.91
CA GLY A 31 -8.71 -0.32 9.23
C GLY A 31 -8.27 0.90 10.04
N PRO A 32 -8.87 1.10 11.23
CA PRO A 32 -8.41 2.08 12.21
C PRO A 32 -6.96 1.84 12.64
N VAL A 33 -6.30 2.88 13.15
CA VAL A 33 -4.90 2.84 13.57
C VAL A 33 -4.78 3.23 15.05
N ALA A 34 -3.97 2.50 15.82
CA ALA A 34 -3.61 2.84 17.19
C ALA A 34 -2.64 4.04 17.18
N LEU A 35 -3.18 5.25 17.19
CA LEU A 35 -2.40 6.49 17.10
C LEU A 35 -1.61 6.79 18.39
N ASP A 36 -1.98 6.16 19.48
CA ASP A 36 -1.26 6.20 20.77
C ASP A 36 -0.03 5.29 20.82
N HIS A 37 0.23 4.52 19.75
CA HIS A 37 1.43 3.68 19.66
C HIS A 37 2.70 4.53 19.71
N PRO A 38 3.69 4.24 20.62
CA PRO A 38 4.88 5.08 20.81
C PRO A 38 5.70 5.33 19.55
N ASP A 39 5.74 4.35 18.63
CA ASP A 39 6.47 4.47 17.38
C ASP A 39 5.72 5.25 16.28
N LEU A 40 4.49 5.72 16.55
CA LEU A 40 3.72 6.62 15.69
C LEU A 40 3.59 8.05 16.25
N ALA A 41 4.03 8.30 17.49
CA ALA A 41 3.82 9.57 18.20
C ALA A 41 4.38 10.80 17.43
N ASP A 42 5.50 10.64 16.73
CA ASP A 42 6.13 11.73 15.96
C ASP A 42 5.72 11.74 14.48
N SER A 43 4.77 10.91 14.07
CA SER A 43 4.37 10.78 12.68
C SER A 43 3.37 11.85 12.28
N ASN A 44 3.49 12.40 11.07
CA ASN A 44 2.52 13.32 10.50
C ASN A 44 1.27 12.54 10.07
N ILE A 45 0.33 12.34 10.98
CA ILE A 45 -0.91 11.60 10.71
C ILE A 45 -2.09 12.55 10.73
N SER A 46 -2.95 12.45 9.74
CA SER A 46 -4.23 13.14 9.66
C SER A 46 -5.33 12.15 9.27
N VAL A 47 -6.57 12.54 9.47
CA VAL A 47 -7.74 11.68 9.27
C VAL A 47 -8.72 12.37 8.34
N THR A 48 -9.37 11.60 7.47
CA THR A 48 -10.46 12.09 6.60
C THR A 48 -11.64 11.12 6.63
N GLY A 49 -12.81 11.62 6.25
CA GLY A 49 -14.03 10.84 6.15
C GLY A 49 -14.83 10.73 7.44
N LYS A 50 -15.94 10.01 7.36
CA LYS A 50 -16.83 9.72 8.50
C LYS A 50 -16.42 8.35 9.06
N GLY A 51 -15.98 8.30 10.30
CA GLY A 51 -15.65 7.06 10.99
C GLY A 51 -14.59 7.30 12.07
N ASP A 52 -14.54 6.41 13.04
CA ASP A 52 -13.51 6.44 14.07
C ASP A 52 -12.20 5.94 13.45
N ALA A 53 -11.29 6.87 13.20
CA ALA A 53 -9.94 6.53 12.71
C ALA A 53 -9.07 5.99 13.83
N LEU A 54 -9.49 6.22 15.07
CA LEU A 54 -8.82 5.73 16.27
C LEU A 54 -9.24 4.29 16.53
N CYS A 55 -8.24 3.47 16.81
CA CYS A 55 -8.42 2.15 17.33
C CYS A 55 -9.02 2.22 18.73
N SER A 56 -10.25 1.77 18.92
CA SER A 56 -10.91 1.66 20.22
C SER A 56 -10.82 0.23 20.78
N LEU A 57 -10.67 -0.77 19.91
CA LEU A 57 -10.57 -2.17 20.27
C LEU A 57 -9.25 -2.75 19.69
N SER A 58 -8.19 -2.75 20.49
CA SER A 58 -6.87 -3.21 20.08
C SER A 58 -6.83 -4.68 19.63
N SER A 59 -7.78 -5.51 20.04
CA SER A 59 -7.92 -6.89 19.60
C SER A 59 -8.68 -7.03 18.27
N SER A 60 -9.28 -5.97 17.74
CA SER A 60 -9.97 -6.00 16.44
C SER A 60 -9.00 -6.30 15.30
N ALA A 61 -9.38 -7.21 14.40
CA ALA A 61 -8.59 -7.54 13.22
C ALA A 61 -8.35 -6.30 12.33
N ALA A 62 -9.36 -5.42 12.19
CA ALA A 62 -9.24 -4.19 11.43
C ALA A 62 -8.22 -3.23 12.04
N CYS A 63 -8.23 -3.05 13.36
CA CYS A 63 -7.30 -2.21 14.09
C CYS A 63 -5.87 -2.75 14.03
N GLN A 64 -5.68 -4.05 14.25
CA GLN A 64 -4.39 -4.71 14.11
C GLN A 64 -3.81 -4.53 12.71
N HIS A 65 -4.64 -4.69 11.67
CA HIS A 65 -4.20 -4.58 10.29
C HIS A 65 -3.87 -3.14 9.89
N GLY A 66 -4.73 -2.17 10.22
CA GLY A 66 -4.48 -0.75 9.93
C GLY A 66 -3.21 -0.25 10.63
N THR A 67 -3.01 -0.62 11.91
CA THR A 67 -1.79 -0.27 12.67
C THR A 67 -0.55 -0.91 12.06
N PHE A 68 -0.63 -2.18 11.64
CA PHE A 68 0.46 -2.88 10.98
C PHE A 68 0.89 -2.19 9.69
N VAL A 69 -0.06 -1.83 8.81
CA VAL A 69 0.24 -1.16 7.54
C VAL A 69 0.73 0.26 7.77
N ALA A 70 0.14 1.00 8.71
CA ALA A 70 0.63 2.33 9.11
C ALA A 70 2.07 2.27 9.62
N GLY A 71 2.43 1.24 10.40
CA GLY A 71 3.79 1.00 10.86
C GLY A 71 4.79 0.80 9.74
N ILE A 72 4.44 0.02 8.70
CA ILE A 72 5.33 -0.16 7.52
C ILE A 72 5.65 1.18 6.86
N LEU A 73 4.68 2.09 6.77
CA LEU A 73 4.84 3.37 6.10
C LEU A 73 5.46 4.44 6.99
N ALA A 74 4.92 4.65 8.19
CA ALA A 74 5.09 5.87 8.96
C ALA A 74 5.70 5.69 10.36
N ALA A 75 5.96 4.48 10.83
CA ALA A 75 6.59 4.30 12.14
C ALA A 75 7.94 5.00 12.23
N ARG A 76 8.37 5.32 13.45
CA ARG A 76 9.70 5.86 13.72
C ARG A 76 10.78 4.90 13.23
N ARG A 77 11.77 5.41 12.47
CA ARG A 77 12.91 4.60 12.05
C ARG A 77 13.70 4.08 13.26
N GLY A 78 14.08 2.82 13.20
CA GLY A 78 14.69 2.09 14.31
C GLY A 78 13.68 1.35 15.18
N SER A 79 12.39 1.45 14.89
CA SER A 79 11.35 0.57 15.44
C SER A 79 11.44 -0.84 14.83
N THR A 80 10.55 -1.73 15.22
CA THR A 80 10.44 -3.09 14.65
C THR A 80 9.81 -3.10 13.25
N ALA A 81 9.17 -1.99 12.86
CA ALA A 81 8.54 -1.84 11.56
C ALA A 81 9.52 -1.37 10.48
N PRO A 82 9.25 -1.61 9.19
CA PRO A 82 10.06 -1.10 8.09
C PRO A 82 10.21 0.43 8.04
N SER A 83 9.20 1.19 8.46
CA SER A 83 9.27 2.65 8.63
C SER A 83 9.76 3.37 7.37
N ILE A 84 9.10 3.11 6.23
CA ILE A 84 9.63 3.45 4.90
C ILE A 84 9.69 4.96 4.70
N CYS A 85 8.59 5.69 4.97
CA CYS A 85 8.48 7.12 4.67
C CYS A 85 7.87 7.94 5.84
N PRO A 86 8.49 7.88 7.06
CA PRO A 86 7.94 8.51 8.26
C PRO A 86 7.84 10.05 8.17
N GLY A 87 8.55 10.68 7.24
CA GLY A 87 8.47 12.11 7.00
C GLY A 87 7.32 12.53 6.07
N CYS A 88 6.59 11.58 5.47
CA CYS A 88 5.39 11.90 4.70
C CYS A 88 4.19 12.16 5.61
N THR A 89 3.16 12.81 5.06
CA THR A 89 1.85 12.87 5.75
C THR A 89 1.07 11.61 5.45
N LEU A 90 0.69 10.85 6.49
CA LEU A 90 -0.19 9.70 6.37
C LEU A 90 -1.63 10.15 6.62
N LEU A 91 -2.45 10.11 5.57
CA LEU A 91 -3.87 10.46 5.62
C LEU A 91 -4.69 9.19 5.77
N LEU A 92 -5.23 8.95 6.96
CA LEU A 92 -6.02 7.77 7.28
C LEU A 92 -7.45 7.91 6.79
N ARG A 93 -7.97 6.86 6.16
CA ARG A 93 -9.37 6.69 5.80
C ARG A 93 -9.82 5.27 6.13
N PRO A 94 -10.24 5.04 7.37
CA PRO A 94 -10.77 3.74 7.78
C PRO A 94 -12.02 3.36 7.00
N ILE A 95 -12.07 2.11 6.55
CA ILE A 95 -13.23 1.53 5.85
C ILE A 95 -13.69 0.23 6.51
N PHE A 96 -12.88 -0.34 7.38
CA PHE A 96 -13.21 -1.57 8.08
C PHE A 96 -13.68 -1.23 9.50
N PRO A 97 -14.91 -1.63 9.88
CA PRO A 97 -15.39 -1.44 11.24
C PRO A 97 -14.60 -2.31 12.22
N GLU A 98 -14.41 -1.80 13.41
CA GLU A 98 -13.93 -2.62 14.52
C GLU A 98 -15.01 -3.59 14.93
N THR A 99 -14.72 -4.86 14.81
CA THR A 99 -15.57 -5.93 15.31
C THR A 99 -14.77 -6.75 16.32
N SER A 100 -15.41 -7.19 17.36
CA SER A 100 -14.89 -8.25 18.23
C SER A 100 -14.92 -9.57 17.44
N ALA A 101 -13.99 -9.67 16.46
CA ALA A 101 -14.00 -10.78 15.52
C ALA A 101 -13.61 -12.05 16.23
N THR A 102 -14.53 -12.97 16.27
CA THR A 102 -14.37 -14.31 16.82
C THR A 102 -13.38 -15.17 16.01
N ASN A 103 -12.99 -14.77 14.78
CA ASN A 103 -12.23 -15.64 13.86
C ASN A 103 -11.01 -14.96 13.19
N GLY A 104 -10.58 -13.76 13.59
CA GLY A 104 -9.40 -13.09 13.02
C GLY A 104 -9.54 -12.71 11.54
N GLN A 105 -10.74 -12.83 10.96
CA GLN A 105 -10.99 -12.46 9.56
C GLN A 105 -11.12 -10.93 9.44
N MET A 106 -10.46 -10.38 8.42
CA MET A 106 -10.64 -8.97 8.07
C MET A 106 -12.07 -8.71 7.59
N PRO A 107 -12.71 -7.64 8.07
CA PRO A 107 -13.98 -7.18 7.50
C PRO A 107 -13.83 -6.87 6.00
N THR A 108 -14.91 -6.98 5.27
CA THR A 108 -14.95 -6.66 3.83
C THR A 108 -15.54 -5.27 3.61
N ALA A 109 -15.09 -4.59 2.58
CA ALA A 109 -15.68 -3.33 2.14
C ALA A 109 -16.44 -3.52 0.83
N THR A 110 -17.53 -2.78 0.67
CA THR A 110 -18.30 -2.72 -0.58
C THR A 110 -17.58 -1.85 -1.63
N PRO A 111 -17.86 -2.04 -2.93
CA PRO A 111 -17.33 -1.14 -3.94
C PRO A 111 -17.72 0.34 -3.73
N GLN A 112 -18.91 0.62 -3.16
CA GLN A 112 -19.35 1.97 -2.83
C GLN A 112 -18.53 2.60 -1.71
N GLU A 113 -18.25 1.85 -0.63
CA GLU A 113 -17.40 2.32 0.46
C GLU A 113 -15.97 2.61 -0.02
N LEU A 114 -15.43 1.73 -0.85
CA LEU A 114 -14.12 1.95 -1.49
C LEU A 114 -14.12 3.19 -2.40
N ALA A 115 -15.18 3.38 -3.19
CA ALA A 115 -15.34 4.55 -4.05
C ALA A 115 -15.37 5.85 -3.24
N ALA A 116 -16.14 5.88 -2.16
CA ALA A 116 -16.21 7.02 -1.25
C ALA A 116 -14.85 7.31 -0.61
N ALA A 117 -14.16 6.27 -0.11
CA ALA A 117 -12.86 6.42 0.52
C ALA A 117 -11.79 6.94 -0.46
N ILE A 118 -11.74 6.42 -1.68
CA ILE A 118 -10.83 6.91 -2.73
C ILE A 118 -11.12 8.38 -3.05
N HIS A 119 -12.41 8.74 -3.24
CA HIS A 119 -12.80 10.11 -3.50
C HIS A 119 -12.34 11.07 -2.38
N GLU A 120 -12.59 10.70 -1.12
CA GLU A 120 -12.27 11.53 0.04
C GLU A 120 -10.76 11.76 0.18
N VAL A 121 -9.92 10.72 0.06
CA VAL A 121 -8.45 10.89 0.13
C VAL A 121 -7.91 11.70 -1.05
N VAL A 122 -8.49 11.56 -2.24
CA VAL A 122 -8.10 12.35 -3.42
C VAL A 122 -8.45 13.82 -3.24
N VAL A 123 -9.65 14.14 -2.73
CA VAL A 123 -10.08 15.52 -2.46
C VAL A 123 -9.23 16.14 -1.35
N ALA A 124 -8.83 15.36 -0.35
CA ALA A 124 -7.91 15.78 0.70
C ALA A 124 -6.44 15.90 0.24
N GLY A 125 -6.14 15.68 -1.04
CA GLY A 125 -4.84 15.94 -1.65
C GLY A 125 -3.84 14.77 -1.63
N ALA A 126 -4.30 13.54 -1.39
CA ALA A 126 -3.43 12.38 -1.47
C ALA A 126 -2.79 12.25 -2.87
N ARG A 127 -1.47 12.15 -2.92
CA ARG A 127 -0.70 11.88 -4.15
C ARG A 127 -0.47 10.39 -4.38
N VAL A 128 -0.41 9.62 -3.31
CA VAL A 128 -0.25 8.16 -3.33
C VAL A 128 -1.37 7.57 -2.48
N ILE A 129 -2.04 6.54 -2.97
CA ILE A 129 -3.12 5.87 -2.25
C ILE A 129 -2.71 4.42 -2.04
N ASN A 130 -2.60 4.00 -0.79
CA ASN A 130 -2.43 2.60 -0.40
C ASN A 130 -3.80 1.98 -0.14
N LEU A 131 -4.20 1.04 -0.97
CA LEU A 131 -5.43 0.29 -0.85
C LEU A 131 -5.09 -1.16 -0.48
N SER A 132 -5.15 -1.46 0.81
CA SER A 132 -4.86 -2.80 1.33
C SER A 132 -6.10 -3.72 1.33
N ALA A 133 -7.20 -3.28 0.73
CA ALA A 133 -8.44 -4.03 0.59
C ALA A 133 -8.52 -4.72 -0.77
N ALA A 134 -8.89 -6.00 -0.78
CA ALA A 134 -9.31 -6.70 -1.98
C ALA A 134 -10.82 -6.88 -1.96
N LEU A 135 -11.47 -6.75 -3.12
CA LEU A 135 -12.87 -7.11 -3.27
C LEU A 135 -12.98 -8.65 -3.24
N LEU A 136 -13.62 -9.20 -2.21
CA LEU A 136 -13.78 -10.64 -2.04
C LEU A 136 -14.83 -11.25 -2.98
N HIS A 137 -15.80 -10.45 -3.42
CA HIS A 137 -16.88 -10.93 -4.30
C HIS A 137 -17.11 -9.97 -5.47
N PRO A 138 -17.34 -10.49 -6.69
CA PRO A 138 -17.79 -9.69 -7.82
C PRO A 138 -19.26 -9.29 -7.58
N THR A 139 -19.49 -8.15 -6.92
CA THR A 139 -20.82 -7.55 -6.89
C THR A 139 -20.92 -6.57 -8.05
N ALA A 140 -22.01 -6.62 -8.80
CA ALA A 140 -22.26 -5.64 -9.85
C ALA A 140 -22.56 -4.25 -9.27
N GLN A 141 -23.07 -4.23 -8.03
CA GLN A 141 -23.48 -2.99 -7.37
C GLN A 141 -22.26 -2.18 -6.91
N GLY A 142 -22.19 -0.90 -7.30
CA GLY A 142 -21.13 0.03 -6.92
C GLY A 142 -19.85 -0.07 -7.74
N VAL A 143 -19.76 -0.98 -8.70
CA VAL A 143 -18.59 -1.14 -9.57
C VAL A 143 -18.34 0.12 -10.40
N GLU A 144 -19.41 0.74 -10.92
CA GLU A 144 -19.30 1.97 -11.70
C GLU A 144 -18.78 3.13 -10.85
N GLN A 145 -19.31 3.31 -9.64
CA GLN A 145 -18.84 4.34 -8.71
C GLN A 145 -17.35 4.13 -8.36
N LEU A 146 -16.93 2.89 -8.12
CA LEU A 146 -15.53 2.57 -7.87
C LEU A 146 -14.64 2.90 -9.07
N GLN A 147 -15.10 2.61 -10.28
CA GLN A 147 -14.38 2.95 -11.50
C GLN A 147 -14.28 4.47 -11.71
N GLN A 148 -15.34 5.21 -11.41
CA GLN A 148 -15.35 6.68 -11.45
C GLN A 148 -14.38 7.27 -10.42
N ALA A 149 -14.32 6.73 -9.19
CA ALA A 149 -13.37 7.17 -8.16
C ALA A 149 -11.91 6.91 -8.56
N LEU A 150 -11.62 5.76 -9.17
CA LEU A 150 -10.28 5.46 -9.71
C LEU A 150 -9.92 6.36 -10.90
N ASN A 151 -10.88 6.70 -11.77
CA ASN A 151 -10.69 7.68 -12.84
C ASN A 151 -10.41 9.08 -12.28
N LEU A 152 -11.11 9.50 -11.21
CA LEU A 152 -10.83 10.76 -10.52
C LEU A 152 -9.42 10.79 -9.95
N ALA A 153 -8.99 9.72 -9.27
CA ALA A 153 -7.62 9.60 -8.76
C ALA A 153 -6.59 9.77 -9.90
N ALA A 154 -6.81 9.09 -11.03
CA ALA A 154 -5.96 9.21 -12.21
C ALA A 154 -5.93 10.65 -12.75
N ALA A 155 -7.08 11.29 -12.91
CA ALA A 155 -7.21 12.66 -13.41
C ALA A 155 -6.55 13.70 -12.49
N ARG A 156 -6.55 13.45 -11.17
CA ARG A 156 -5.85 14.29 -10.17
C ARG A 156 -4.37 13.93 -10.02
N GLY A 157 -3.87 12.95 -10.77
CA GLY A 157 -2.49 12.49 -10.71
C GLY A 157 -2.14 11.73 -9.43
N ALA A 158 -3.12 11.25 -8.67
CA ALA A 158 -2.88 10.37 -7.53
C ALA A 158 -2.63 8.94 -8.02
N ILE A 159 -1.51 8.33 -7.63
CA ILE A 159 -1.17 6.94 -7.98
C ILE A 159 -1.81 6.01 -6.95
N THR A 160 -2.66 5.10 -7.41
CA THR A 160 -3.30 4.09 -6.55
C THR A 160 -2.52 2.79 -6.60
N ILE A 161 -2.09 2.32 -5.42
CA ILE A 161 -1.44 1.03 -5.20
C ILE A 161 -2.47 0.12 -4.53
N ALA A 162 -2.70 -1.06 -5.08
CA ALA A 162 -3.70 -1.97 -4.56
C ALA A 162 -3.14 -3.39 -4.35
N ALA A 163 -3.45 -3.98 -3.21
CA ALA A 163 -3.21 -5.40 -2.95
C ALA A 163 -3.89 -6.26 -4.03
N ALA A 164 -3.19 -7.25 -4.55
CA ALA A 164 -3.73 -8.13 -5.62
C ALA A 164 -4.81 -9.08 -5.10
N GLY A 165 -4.81 -9.38 -3.79
CA GLY A 165 -5.67 -10.36 -3.13
C GLY A 165 -4.96 -11.66 -2.81
N ASN A 166 -5.55 -12.45 -1.91
CA ASN A 166 -4.92 -13.62 -1.27
C ASN A 166 -5.73 -14.90 -1.48
N GLN A 167 -6.37 -15.06 -2.65
CA GLN A 167 -7.22 -16.23 -2.96
C GLN A 167 -6.49 -17.29 -3.80
N GLY A 168 -5.23 -17.05 -4.20
CA GLY A 168 -4.46 -17.97 -5.04
C GLY A 168 -5.04 -18.17 -6.44
N VAL A 169 -5.79 -17.17 -6.96
CA VAL A 169 -6.48 -17.29 -8.24
C VAL A 169 -5.76 -16.57 -9.37
N LEU A 170 -5.95 -17.09 -10.59
CA LEU A 170 -5.59 -16.37 -11.82
C LEU A 170 -6.78 -15.53 -12.27
N GLY A 171 -6.63 -14.21 -12.17
CA GLY A 171 -7.72 -13.30 -12.52
C GLY A 171 -7.39 -11.85 -12.22
N SER A 172 -8.40 -10.99 -12.33
CA SER A 172 -8.28 -9.56 -12.06
C SER A 172 -9.59 -9.03 -11.51
N SER A 173 -9.52 -8.23 -10.47
CA SER A 173 -10.65 -7.46 -9.95
C SER A 173 -10.86 -6.17 -10.77
N VAL A 174 -11.96 -5.47 -10.53
CA VAL A 174 -12.20 -4.14 -11.09
C VAL A 174 -11.04 -3.19 -10.77
N ILE A 175 -10.52 -3.25 -9.54
CA ILE A 175 -9.39 -2.42 -9.09
C ILE A 175 -8.12 -2.77 -9.86
N THR A 176 -7.73 -4.04 -9.88
CA THR A 176 -6.48 -4.48 -10.53
C THR A 176 -6.52 -4.41 -12.06
N ARG A 177 -7.71 -4.30 -12.67
CA ARG A 177 -7.86 -4.06 -14.12
C ARG A 177 -7.72 -2.60 -14.51
N HIS A 178 -7.96 -1.66 -13.60
CA HIS A 178 -7.89 -0.24 -13.91
C HIS A 178 -6.48 0.16 -14.36
N SER A 179 -6.36 0.86 -15.49
CA SER A 179 -5.06 1.14 -16.15
C SER A 179 -4.09 1.99 -15.31
N TRP A 180 -4.63 2.80 -14.41
CA TRP A 180 -3.84 3.68 -13.56
C TRP A 180 -3.40 3.03 -12.24
N VAL A 181 -4.06 1.96 -11.82
CA VAL A 181 -3.72 1.22 -10.60
C VAL A 181 -2.44 0.41 -10.79
N ILE A 182 -1.60 0.36 -9.77
CA ILE A 182 -0.44 -0.53 -9.66
C ILE A 182 -0.83 -1.66 -8.71
N PRO A 183 -1.17 -2.86 -9.21
CA PRO A 183 -1.45 -4.01 -8.36
C PRO A 183 -0.17 -4.58 -7.75
N VAL A 184 -0.25 -5.04 -6.50
CA VAL A 184 0.90 -5.62 -5.80
C VAL A 184 0.60 -7.04 -5.34
N ALA A 185 1.37 -7.98 -5.86
CA ALA A 185 1.38 -9.37 -5.46
C ALA A 185 2.41 -9.61 -4.34
N GLY A 186 2.22 -10.66 -3.56
CA GLY A 186 3.10 -11.03 -2.46
C GLY A 186 4.26 -11.94 -2.88
N CYS A 187 5.39 -11.79 -2.21
CA CYS A 187 6.49 -12.76 -2.24
C CYS A 187 7.08 -12.99 -0.84
N GLY A 188 7.73 -14.14 -0.67
CA GLY A 188 8.56 -14.41 0.49
C GLY A 188 9.87 -13.63 0.47
N LEU A 189 10.67 -13.70 1.56
CA LEU A 189 11.97 -13.05 1.64
C LEU A 189 13.03 -13.64 0.71
N ASN A 190 12.74 -14.76 0.07
CA ASN A 190 13.55 -15.33 -1.03
C ASN A 190 13.17 -14.76 -2.41
N GLY A 191 12.22 -13.82 -2.47
CA GLY A 191 11.71 -13.21 -3.69
C GLY A 191 10.75 -14.09 -4.50
N GLN A 192 10.46 -15.33 -4.06
CA GLN A 192 9.53 -16.23 -4.75
C GLN A 192 8.07 -15.80 -4.51
N PRO A 193 7.21 -15.86 -5.53
CA PRO A 193 5.80 -15.55 -5.38
C PRO A 193 5.13 -16.43 -4.31
N LEU A 194 4.22 -15.85 -3.54
CA LEU A 194 3.37 -16.61 -2.63
C LEU A 194 2.24 -17.27 -3.41
N SER A 195 1.96 -18.54 -3.10
CA SER A 195 0.91 -19.34 -3.75
C SER A 195 -0.49 -18.76 -3.55
N GLU A 196 -0.74 -18.16 -2.40
CA GLU A 196 -1.99 -17.50 -2.04
C GLU A 196 -2.19 -16.14 -2.72
N SER A 197 -1.14 -15.54 -3.29
CA SER A 197 -1.27 -14.28 -4.00
C SER A 197 -2.04 -14.45 -5.31
N ASN A 198 -2.95 -13.52 -5.60
CA ASN A 198 -3.60 -13.48 -6.90
C ASN A 198 -2.64 -13.00 -7.99
N PHE A 199 -2.74 -13.63 -9.16
CA PHE A 199 -1.97 -13.27 -10.35
C PHE A 199 -2.90 -13.08 -11.55
N GLY A 200 -2.39 -12.46 -12.62
CA GLY A 200 -3.18 -12.25 -13.84
C GLY A 200 -2.52 -11.25 -14.78
N ASN A 201 -3.05 -11.15 -16.01
CA ASN A 201 -2.47 -10.31 -17.05
C ASN A 201 -2.33 -8.82 -16.64
N SER A 202 -3.33 -8.25 -15.97
CA SER A 202 -3.26 -6.86 -15.51
C SER A 202 -2.22 -6.69 -14.40
N ILE A 203 -2.12 -7.67 -13.49
CA ILE A 203 -1.18 -7.70 -12.39
C ILE A 203 0.25 -7.83 -12.93
N GLY A 204 0.49 -8.79 -13.81
CA GLY A 204 1.81 -9.00 -14.41
C GLY A 204 2.31 -7.81 -15.22
N ARG A 205 1.42 -7.18 -16.00
CA ARG A 205 1.80 -6.06 -16.88
C ARG A 205 2.11 -4.77 -16.15
N ARG A 206 1.39 -4.45 -15.07
CA ARG A 206 1.47 -3.14 -14.39
C ARG A 206 1.88 -3.22 -12.94
N GLY A 207 1.88 -4.42 -12.37
CA GLY A 207 2.13 -4.64 -10.96
C GLY A 207 3.57 -4.93 -10.62
N PHE A 208 3.76 -5.19 -9.33
CA PHE A 208 5.02 -5.62 -8.75
C PHE A 208 4.78 -6.75 -7.76
N ARG A 209 5.82 -7.55 -7.47
CA ARG A 209 5.90 -8.34 -6.25
C ARG A 209 6.65 -7.54 -5.21
N ALA A 210 6.22 -7.67 -3.97
CA ALA A 210 6.94 -7.10 -2.83
C ALA A 210 6.82 -8.04 -1.62
N PRO A 211 7.66 -7.86 -0.57
CA PRO A 211 7.63 -8.70 0.62
C PRO A 211 6.23 -8.76 1.25
N ALA A 212 5.70 -9.96 1.40
CA ALA A 212 4.36 -10.23 1.92
C ALA A 212 4.35 -11.28 3.02
N ASP A 213 5.44 -12.02 3.20
CA ASP A 213 5.66 -12.95 4.29
C ASP A 213 6.98 -12.59 5.00
N GLY A 214 7.04 -12.86 6.29
CA GLY A 214 8.20 -12.50 7.12
C GLY A 214 8.33 -10.99 7.45
N VAL A 215 7.32 -10.19 7.12
CA VAL A 215 7.28 -8.77 7.49
C VAL A 215 6.79 -8.63 8.92
N THR A 216 7.58 -7.93 9.74
CA THR A 216 7.20 -7.53 11.11
C THR A 216 6.88 -6.04 11.11
N SER A 217 5.81 -5.63 11.80
CA SER A 217 5.44 -4.24 11.98
C SER A 217 4.71 -4.04 13.32
N LEU A 218 4.11 -2.87 13.50
CA LEU A 218 3.43 -2.49 14.73
C LEU A 218 2.13 -3.28 14.92
N GLY A 219 1.83 -3.64 16.15
CA GLY A 219 0.52 -4.12 16.55
C GLY A 219 -0.22 -3.07 17.36
N SER A 220 -1.54 -3.08 17.30
CA SER A 220 -2.39 -2.13 18.00
C SER A 220 -2.39 -2.30 19.53
N ASP A 221 -1.81 -3.37 20.03
CA ASP A 221 -1.61 -3.64 21.46
C ASP A 221 -0.18 -3.29 21.94
N GLY A 222 0.60 -2.58 21.11
CA GLY A 222 1.98 -2.20 21.39
C GLY A 222 3.00 -3.31 21.18
N GLN A 223 2.58 -4.52 20.79
CA GLN A 223 3.49 -5.62 20.50
C GLN A 223 3.74 -5.76 19.00
N PRO A 224 4.96 -6.11 18.58
CA PRO A 224 5.23 -6.38 17.17
C PRO A 224 4.34 -7.50 16.63
N ARG A 225 3.84 -7.31 15.42
CA ARG A 225 2.99 -8.28 14.72
C ARG A 225 3.61 -8.70 13.40
N ARG A 226 3.26 -9.90 12.97
CA ARG A 226 3.54 -10.43 11.65
C ARG A 226 2.22 -10.74 10.96
N PHE A 227 2.02 -10.15 9.79
CA PHE A 227 0.95 -10.54 8.88
C PHE A 227 1.56 -11.00 7.56
N ALA A 228 0.91 -11.98 6.95
CA ALA A 228 1.22 -12.41 5.60
C ALA A 228 0.10 -11.97 4.65
N GLY A 229 0.46 -11.69 3.38
CA GLY A 229 -0.51 -11.36 2.35
C GLY A 229 -0.16 -10.09 1.58
N THR A 230 -0.89 -9.89 0.49
CA THR A 230 -0.65 -8.78 -0.45
C THR A 230 -0.86 -7.40 0.16
N SER A 231 -1.60 -7.30 1.26
CA SER A 231 -1.75 -6.06 2.04
C SER A 231 -0.47 -5.63 2.76
N ALA A 232 0.40 -6.58 3.15
CA ALA A 232 1.73 -6.29 3.68
C ALA A 232 2.71 -5.87 2.57
N ALA A 233 2.49 -6.34 1.33
CA ALA A 233 3.32 -6.02 0.16
C ALA A 233 3.04 -4.63 -0.43
N ALA A 234 1.78 -4.22 -0.49
CA ALA A 234 1.37 -2.94 -1.09
C ALA A 234 2.12 -1.71 -0.51
N PRO A 235 2.32 -1.58 0.80
CA PRO A 235 3.01 -0.43 1.38
C PRO A 235 4.49 -0.31 0.97
N PHE A 236 5.17 -1.36 0.53
CA PHE A 236 6.53 -1.25 -0.01
C PHE A 236 6.55 -0.47 -1.34
N VAL A 237 5.58 -0.73 -2.22
CA VAL A 237 5.43 0.03 -3.47
C VAL A 237 4.95 1.46 -3.18
N THR A 238 4.00 1.63 -2.26
CA THR A 238 3.50 2.93 -1.82
C THR A 238 4.61 3.80 -1.27
N GLY A 239 5.41 3.27 -0.33
CA GLY A 239 6.53 3.98 0.28
C GLY A 239 7.63 4.31 -0.73
N THR A 240 7.94 3.41 -1.67
CA THR A 240 8.87 3.70 -2.77
C THR A 240 8.43 4.92 -3.56
N ILE A 241 7.16 4.99 -3.97
CA ILE A 241 6.60 6.14 -4.71
C ILE A 241 6.66 7.41 -3.86
N ALA A 242 6.30 7.33 -2.58
CA ALA A 242 6.33 8.46 -1.67
C ALA A 242 7.75 9.04 -1.48
N LEU A 243 8.75 8.17 -1.33
CA LEU A 243 10.15 8.57 -1.25
C LEU A 243 10.65 9.16 -2.58
N MET A 244 10.32 8.54 -3.71
CA MET A 244 10.66 9.08 -5.03
C MET A 244 10.10 10.48 -5.22
N TRP A 245 8.82 10.71 -4.91
CA TRP A 245 8.24 12.05 -5.00
C TRP A 245 8.83 13.06 -4.01
N SER A 246 9.30 12.58 -2.86
CA SER A 246 10.00 13.44 -1.90
C SER A 246 11.37 13.90 -2.42
N LEU A 247 12.05 13.06 -3.20
CA LEU A 247 13.33 13.36 -3.83
C LEU A 247 13.17 14.15 -5.14
N PHE A 248 12.08 13.91 -5.87
CA PHE A 248 11.76 14.57 -7.14
C PHE A 248 10.41 15.31 -7.05
N PRO A 249 10.30 16.41 -6.29
CA PRO A 249 9.02 17.04 -5.96
C PRO A 249 8.29 17.65 -7.17
N SER A 250 9.02 18.01 -8.24
CA SER A 250 8.47 18.52 -9.49
C SER A 250 8.02 17.42 -10.47
N ALA A 251 8.34 16.16 -10.20
CA ALA A 251 7.98 15.06 -11.09
C ALA A 251 6.45 14.88 -11.17
N THR A 252 5.97 14.61 -12.36
CA THR A 252 4.58 14.23 -12.60
C THR A 252 4.33 12.79 -12.17
N SER A 253 3.08 12.46 -11.92
CA SER A 253 2.67 11.08 -11.60
C SER A 253 3.03 10.10 -12.73
N LEU A 254 2.98 10.56 -13.98
CA LEU A 254 3.37 9.74 -15.14
C LEU A 254 4.87 9.43 -15.12
N GLN A 255 5.73 10.40 -14.80
CA GLN A 255 7.18 10.21 -14.70
C GLN A 255 7.52 9.21 -13.58
N ILE A 256 6.96 9.39 -12.37
CA ILE A 256 7.15 8.46 -11.26
C ILE A 256 6.71 7.04 -11.64
N LYS A 257 5.49 6.91 -12.19
CA LYS A 257 4.94 5.61 -12.59
C LYS A 257 5.78 4.96 -13.70
N SER A 258 6.21 5.73 -14.70
CA SER A 258 7.04 5.23 -15.79
C SER A 258 8.41 4.76 -15.30
N ALA A 259 9.05 5.48 -14.38
CA ALA A 259 10.33 5.08 -13.79
C ALA A 259 10.22 3.75 -13.05
N LEU A 260 9.16 3.55 -12.25
CA LEU A 260 8.92 2.26 -11.61
C LEU A 260 8.71 1.14 -12.64
N LEU A 261 7.88 1.38 -13.65
CA LEU A 261 7.56 0.37 -14.67
C LEU A 261 8.77 0.00 -15.50
N TYR A 262 9.65 0.97 -15.79
CA TYR A 262 10.91 0.76 -16.51
C TYR A 262 11.89 -0.10 -15.70
N ALA A 263 12.01 0.15 -14.41
CA ALA A 263 12.86 -0.60 -13.49
C ALA A 263 12.51 -2.09 -13.41
N GLY A 264 11.25 -2.45 -13.64
CA GLY A 264 10.79 -3.84 -13.66
C GLY A 264 11.12 -4.62 -14.95
N GLY A 265 11.90 -4.05 -15.86
CA GLY A 265 12.33 -4.69 -17.10
C GLY A 265 11.40 -4.43 -18.31
N SER A 266 11.96 -4.60 -19.52
CA SER A 266 11.31 -4.19 -20.77
C SER A 266 10.17 -5.10 -21.27
N ARG A 267 10.01 -6.33 -20.73
CA ARG A 267 8.97 -7.27 -21.17
C ARG A 267 8.18 -7.79 -19.98
N ARG A 268 6.98 -7.24 -19.80
CA ARG A 268 6.02 -7.67 -18.79
C ARG A 268 4.91 -8.51 -19.43
N ASN A 269 5.27 -9.68 -19.94
CA ASN A 269 4.33 -10.59 -20.63
C ASN A 269 3.86 -11.74 -19.74
N ALA A 270 4.34 -11.84 -18.50
CA ALA A 270 3.95 -12.87 -17.56
C ALA A 270 2.76 -12.44 -16.71
N VAL A 271 2.01 -13.40 -16.18
CA VAL A 271 0.93 -13.16 -15.21
C VAL A 271 1.48 -12.80 -13.82
N ILE A 272 2.71 -13.23 -13.53
CA ILE A 272 3.45 -12.93 -12.30
C ILE A 272 4.24 -11.64 -12.54
N PRO A 273 4.03 -10.58 -11.73
CA PRO A 273 4.75 -9.32 -11.90
C PRO A 273 6.22 -9.44 -11.46
N PRO A 274 7.11 -8.56 -11.93
CA PRO A 274 8.49 -8.50 -11.47
C PRO A 274 8.58 -8.12 -9.98
N LEU A 275 9.70 -8.48 -9.36
CA LEU A 275 10.02 -7.98 -8.03
C LEU A 275 10.23 -6.45 -8.10
N LEU A 276 9.76 -5.74 -7.08
CA LEU A 276 10.03 -4.31 -6.93
C LEU A 276 11.57 -4.10 -6.83
N ASP A 277 12.09 -3.13 -7.56
CA ASP A 277 13.45 -2.64 -7.44
C ASP A 277 13.41 -1.11 -7.27
N ALA A 278 13.42 -0.65 -6.03
CA ALA A 278 13.29 0.76 -5.69
C ALA A 278 14.51 1.58 -6.15
N GLU A 279 15.71 1.01 -6.09
CA GLU A 279 16.93 1.68 -6.55
C GLU A 279 16.95 1.84 -8.06
N ALA A 280 16.54 0.81 -8.81
CA ALA A 280 16.46 0.92 -10.26
C ALA A 280 15.42 1.98 -10.70
N ALA A 281 14.30 2.10 -9.97
CA ALA A 281 13.32 3.15 -10.21
C ALA A 281 13.88 4.55 -9.95
N TYR A 282 14.62 4.74 -8.87
CA TYR A 282 15.33 5.99 -8.57
C TYR A 282 16.35 6.34 -9.67
N GLN A 283 17.15 5.37 -10.10
CA GLN A 283 18.13 5.57 -11.18
C GLN A 283 17.46 5.94 -12.51
N ALA A 284 16.27 5.41 -12.80
CA ALA A 284 15.52 5.78 -13.98
C ALA A 284 15.09 7.25 -13.96
N MET A 285 14.73 7.80 -12.78
CA MET A 285 14.41 9.22 -12.62
C MET A 285 15.61 10.14 -12.82
N ASN A 286 16.81 9.71 -12.43
CA ASN A 286 18.03 10.50 -12.61
C ASN A 286 18.52 10.57 -14.07
N ARG A 287 18.00 9.70 -14.94
CA ARG A 287 18.38 9.64 -16.37
C ARG A 287 17.39 10.37 -17.28
N SER A 288 16.23 10.75 -16.75
CA SER A 288 15.15 11.45 -17.47
C SER A 288 15.17 12.95 -17.17
#